data_e1687d09e9d4e74070fa1222ad21dec2
#
_entry.id   e1687d09e9d4e74070fa1222ad21dec2
#
_cell.length_a   1.000
_cell.length_b   1.000
_cell.length_c   1.000
_cell.angle_alpha   90.00
_cell.angle_beta   90.00
_cell.angle_gamma   90.00
#
_symmetry.space_group_name_H-M   'P 1'
#
loop_
_entity.id
_entity.type
_entity.pdbx_description
1 polymer ?
#
loop_
_entity_poly.entity_id
_entity_poly.type
_entity_poly.pdbx_seq_one_letter_code
_entity_poly.pdbx_strand_id
1 'polypeptide(L)'
;MEYSNVLLGICIFVQVITKTGHSIQEAADLLNKGQLVAIPTETVYGLAANGLDQDAISEIFKVKRRPLSNPLILHFKDLNSVSKYVSNIPAEAKKIAEEFWPGPLTLLLEKTAKIPNSVNSGKQKIAVRIPNHPDTLKLLALLDFPLAAPSANLYGRVSPTKAAHVSKQLSGSIPYILDGGMSSKGIESTILGFENSKTILYRLGAITTEEIEDCIGEKVSIYDHKLISDQPITSGMVKYHYAPQTPIYDIGDISKIKTNANFGYIGFNKTIDDVPNENQFLLSPESD
;
A
#
# COMPACT_ATOMS: atom_id res chain seq x y z
N MET A 1 17.18 -47.70 34.63
CA MET A 1 17.88 -46.82 33.70
C MET A 1 16.96 -46.62 32.51
N GLU A 2 16.20 -45.51 32.56
CA GLU A 2 15.30 -45.09 31.48
C GLU A 2 16.06 -44.17 30.53
N TYR A 3 16.18 -44.58 29.27
CA TYR A 3 16.74 -43.72 28.22
C TYR A 3 15.61 -42.80 27.71
N SER A 4 15.67 -41.54 28.09
CA SER A 4 14.85 -40.49 27.49
C SER A 4 15.32 -40.20 26.07
N ASN A 5 14.50 -40.61 25.08
CA ASN A 5 14.70 -40.22 23.68
C ASN A 5 14.45 -38.70 23.53
N VAL A 6 15.51 -37.94 23.42
CA VAL A 6 15.45 -36.55 22.97
C VAL A 6 15.34 -36.56 21.44
N LEU A 7 14.13 -36.36 20.91
CA LEU A 7 13.93 -36.06 19.48
C LEU A 7 14.47 -34.66 19.19
N LEU A 8 15.68 -34.61 18.62
CA LEU A 8 16.21 -33.40 18.00
C LEU A 8 15.34 -33.07 16.77
N GLY A 9 14.42 -32.13 16.91
CA GLY A 9 13.66 -31.55 15.79
C GLY A 9 14.64 -30.83 14.84
N ILE A 10 14.90 -31.40 13.68
CA ILE A 10 15.61 -30.71 12.61
C ILE A 10 14.66 -29.65 12.06
N CYS A 11 14.86 -28.39 12.43
CA CYS A 11 14.22 -27.25 11.76
C CYS A 11 14.86 -27.10 10.36
N ILE A 12 14.21 -27.62 9.34
CA ILE A 12 14.59 -27.34 7.95
C ILE A 12 14.15 -25.92 7.65
N PHE A 13 15.09 -24.98 7.66
CA PHE A 13 14.88 -23.63 7.13
C PHE A 13 14.81 -23.73 5.60
N VAL A 14 13.60 -23.79 5.04
CA VAL A 14 13.42 -23.62 3.60
C VAL A 14 13.64 -22.14 3.29
N GLN A 15 14.80 -21.83 2.73
CA GLN A 15 15.08 -20.47 2.28
C GLN A 15 14.19 -20.15 1.08
N VAL A 16 13.33 -19.14 1.20
CA VAL A 16 12.52 -18.63 0.08
C VAL A 16 13.45 -17.92 -0.91
N ILE A 17 13.52 -18.43 -2.15
CA ILE A 17 14.22 -17.74 -3.24
C ILE A 17 13.24 -16.78 -3.90
N THR A 18 13.52 -15.49 -3.84
CA THR A 18 12.69 -14.46 -4.49
C THR A 18 13.13 -14.31 -5.94
N LYS A 19 12.20 -14.56 -6.86
CA LYS A 19 12.37 -14.32 -8.30
C LYS A 19 11.72 -12.98 -8.67
N THR A 20 12.37 -12.20 -9.52
CA THR A 20 11.78 -11.04 -10.20
C THR A 20 11.54 -11.39 -11.67
N GLY A 21 10.36 -11.11 -12.19
CA GLY A 21 10.00 -11.44 -13.56
C GLY A 21 8.74 -10.72 -14.04
N HIS A 22 8.34 -11.00 -15.29
CA HIS A 22 7.21 -10.34 -15.95
C HIS A 22 6.02 -11.29 -16.22
N SER A 23 6.08 -12.53 -15.70
CA SER A 23 5.05 -13.54 -15.94
C SER A 23 3.84 -13.32 -15.04
N ILE A 24 2.77 -12.80 -15.62
CA ILE A 24 1.48 -12.63 -14.94
C ILE A 24 0.88 -13.99 -14.57
N GLN A 25 1.07 -15.02 -15.41
CA GLN A 25 0.59 -16.37 -15.11
C GLN A 25 1.28 -16.97 -13.89
N GLU A 26 2.63 -16.82 -13.78
CA GLU A 26 3.38 -17.28 -12.60
C GLU A 26 2.90 -16.57 -11.33
N ALA A 27 2.63 -15.27 -11.40
CA ALA A 27 2.06 -14.51 -10.28
C ALA A 27 0.67 -15.04 -9.89
N ALA A 28 -0.20 -15.33 -10.87
CA ALA A 28 -1.53 -15.88 -10.61
C ALA A 28 -1.46 -17.29 -9.98
N ASP A 29 -0.58 -18.16 -10.48
CA ASP A 29 -0.40 -19.52 -9.97
C ASP A 29 0.09 -19.52 -8.49
N LEU A 30 0.98 -18.59 -8.14
CA LEU A 30 1.46 -18.42 -6.77
C LEU A 30 0.34 -17.91 -5.83
N LEU A 31 -0.43 -16.90 -6.27
CA LEU A 31 -1.55 -16.37 -5.50
C LEU A 31 -2.67 -17.41 -5.30
N ASN A 32 -2.95 -18.25 -6.32
CA ASN A 32 -3.88 -19.37 -6.22
C ASN A 32 -3.43 -20.44 -5.22
N LYS A 33 -2.11 -20.55 -4.96
CA LYS A 33 -1.53 -21.44 -3.93
C LYS A 33 -1.47 -20.78 -2.55
N GLY A 34 -2.08 -19.62 -2.35
CA GLY A 34 -2.04 -18.87 -1.10
C GLY A 34 -0.70 -18.19 -0.81
N GLN A 35 0.20 -18.11 -1.79
CA GLN A 35 1.51 -17.47 -1.63
C GLN A 35 1.44 -15.96 -1.89
N LEU A 36 2.43 -15.22 -1.39
CA LEU A 36 2.53 -13.79 -1.58
C LEU A 36 3.24 -13.42 -2.88
N VAL A 37 2.77 -12.36 -3.54
CA VAL A 37 3.41 -11.79 -4.74
C VAL A 37 3.47 -10.28 -4.59
N ALA A 38 4.61 -9.66 -4.86
CA ALA A 38 4.65 -8.22 -5.01
C ALA A 38 4.17 -7.84 -6.42
N ILE A 39 3.23 -6.91 -6.50
CA ILE A 39 2.58 -6.48 -7.74
C ILE A 39 2.80 -4.99 -8.00
N PRO A 40 2.97 -4.56 -9.27
CA PRO A 40 3.05 -3.16 -9.63
C PRO A 40 1.67 -2.49 -9.57
N THR A 41 1.62 -1.22 -9.17
CA THR A 41 0.45 -0.36 -9.39
C THR A 41 0.93 1.02 -9.83
N GLU A 42 0.00 1.87 -10.30
CA GLU A 42 0.31 3.25 -10.67
C GLU A 42 0.76 4.09 -9.47
N THR A 43 0.35 3.72 -8.26
CA THR A 43 0.71 4.41 -7.01
C THR A 43 2.06 3.92 -6.48
N VAL A 44 2.09 2.73 -5.89
CA VAL A 44 3.28 2.06 -5.34
C VAL A 44 3.14 0.56 -5.53
N TYR A 45 4.22 -0.21 -5.42
CA TYR A 45 4.13 -1.67 -5.42
C TYR A 45 3.36 -2.18 -4.20
N GLY A 46 2.45 -3.14 -4.42
CA GLY A 46 1.66 -3.80 -3.39
C GLY A 46 2.16 -5.20 -3.07
N LEU A 47 2.13 -5.62 -1.80
CA LEU A 47 2.34 -7.01 -1.39
C LEU A 47 0.99 -7.73 -1.38
N ALA A 48 0.72 -8.50 -2.42
CA ALA A 48 -0.57 -9.11 -2.69
C ALA A 48 -0.68 -10.53 -2.10
N ALA A 49 -1.88 -10.83 -1.62
CA ALA A 49 -2.34 -12.15 -1.24
C ALA A 49 -3.81 -12.33 -1.63
N ASN A 50 -4.30 -13.57 -1.64
CA ASN A 50 -5.73 -13.85 -1.73
C ASN A 50 -6.48 -13.17 -0.56
N GLY A 51 -7.33 -12.19 -0.89
CA GLY A 51 -8.06 -11.39 0.10
C GLY A 51 -9.19 -12.14 0.82
N LEU A 52 -9.46 -13.40 0.47
CA LEU A 52 -10.45 -14.27 1.11
C LEU A 52 -9.80 -15.37 1.94
N ASP A 53 -8.48 -15.56 1.82
CA ASP A 53 -7.72 -16.58 2.53
C ASP A 53 -7.06 -15.98 3.80
N GLN A 54 -7.49 -16.44 4.97
CA GLN A 54 -7.00 -15.92 6.26
C GLN A 54 -5.52 -16.23 6.50
N ASP A 55 -5.03 -17.37 6.02
CA ASP A 55 -3.63 -17.77 6.18
C ASP A 55 -2.73 -16.91 5.29
N ALA A 56 -3.13 -16.70 4.03
CA ALA A 56 -2.42 -15.82 3.11
C ALA A 56 -2.41 -14.35 3.61
N ILE A 57 -3.52 -13.87 4.20
CA ILE A 57 -3.59 -12.55 4.82
C ILE A 57 -2.65 -12.46 6.03
N SER A 58 -2.61 -13.48 6.87
CA SER A 58 -1.69 -13.57 8.03
C SER A 58 -0.23 -13.47 7.61
N GLU A 59 0.16 -14.11 6.50
CA GLU A 59 1.52 -14.02 5.97
C GLU A 59 1.89 -12.60 5.51
N ILE A 60 0.93 -11.79 5.00
CA ILE A 60 1.19 -10.35 4.74
C ILE A 60 1.65 -9.64 6.02
N PHE A 61 0.91 -9.81 7.12
CA PHE A 61 1.24 -9.15 8.40
C PHE A 61 2.60 -9.61 8.93
N LYS A 62 2.89 -10.91 8.84
CA LYS A 62 4.14 -11.51 9.30
C LYS A 62 5.33 -11.02 8.48
N VAL A 63 5.29 -11.12 7.15
CA VAL A 63 6.37 -10.68 6.25
C VAL A 63 6.64 -9.19 6.39
N LYS A 64 5.61 -8.36 6.49
CA LYS A 64 5.75 -6.92 6.67
C LYS A 64 6.10 -6.50 8.10
N ARG A 65 5.99 -7.37 9.09
CA ARG A 65 6.02 -7.04 10.54
C ARG A 65 4.98 -5.96 10.87
N ARG A 66 3.79 -6.08 10.26
CA ARG A 66 2.71 -5.10 10.37
C ARG A 66 1.79 -5.47 11.55
N PRO A 67 1.36 -4.49 12.39
CA PRO A 67 0.35 -4.76 13.41
C PRO A 67 -0.97 -5.23 12.80
N LEU A 68 -1.58 -6.26 13.40
CA LEU A 68 -2.87 -6.83 12.96
C LEU A 68 -4.03 -5.82 13.04
N SER A 69 -3.90 -4.78 13.86
CA SER A 69 -4.88 -3.69 13.98
C SER A 69 -4.91 -2.74 12.77
N ASN A 70 -3.95 -2.85 11.85
CA ASN A 70 -3.84 -1.93 10.72
C ASN A 70 -4.44 -2.56 9.45
N PRO A 71 -5.67 -2.13 9.02
CA PRO A 71 -6.42 -2.79 7.96
C PRO A 71 -5.72 -2.75 6.60
N LEU A 72 -6.14 -3.66 5.70
CA LEU A 72 -5.63 -3.81 4.35
C LEU A 72 -6.62 -3.21 3.34
N ILE A 73 -6.11 -2.90 2.14
CA ILE A 73 -6.92 -2.47 0.99
C ILE A 73 -7.10 -3.68 0.07
N LEU A 74 -8.35 -3.94 -0.33
CA LEU A 74 -8.69 -4.96 -1.32
C LEU A 74 -8.69 -4.36 -2.72
N HIS A 75 -7.98 -5.03 -3.63
CA HIS A 75 -7.88 -4.65 -5.04
C HIS A 75 -8.77 -5.56 -5.89
N PHE A 76 -9.52 -4.94 -6.79
CA PHE A 76 -10.52 -5.58 -7.66
C PHE A 76 -10.25 -5.28 -9.13
N LYS A 77 -10.76 -6.13 -10.02
CA LYS A 77 -10.63 -5.93 -11.46
C LYS A 77 -11.63 -4.93 -12.05
N ASP A 78 -12.83 -4.84 -11.46
CA ASP A 78 -13.93 -4.00 -11.92
C ASP A 78 -14.97 -3.74 -10.81
N LEU A 79 -15.90 -2.82 -11.07
CA LEU A 79 -16.95 -2.44 -10.11
C LEU A 79 -17.93 -3.59 -9.84
N ASN A 80 -18.19 -4.46 -10.83
CA ASN A 80 -19.05 -5.62 -10.64
C ASN A 80 -18.46 -6.61 -9.64
N SER A 81 -17.14 -6.77 -9.64
CA SER A 81 -16.47 -7.62 -8.64
C SER A 81 -16.50 -6.98 -7.26
N VAL A 82 -16.36 -5.65 -7.13
CA VAL A 82 -16.53 -4.92 -5.85
C VAL A 82 -17.91 -5.17 -5.26
N SER A 83 -18.99 -5.06 -6.06
CA SER A 83 -20.38 -5.17 -5.60
C SER A 83 -20.72 -6.51 -4.95
N LYS A 84 -19.94 -7.56 -5.19
CA LYS A 84 -20.11 -8.88 -4.56
C LYS A 84 -19.69 -8.92 -3.08
N TYR A 85 -18.89 -7.94 -2.65
CA TYR A 85 -18.21 -7.93 -1.35
C TYR A 85 -18.56 -6.72 -0.48
N VAL A 86 -19.30 -5.76 -1.02
CA VAL A 86 -19.84 -4.61 -0.28
C VAL A 86 -21.35 -4.71 -0.23
N SER A 87 -21.96 -4.26 0.88
CA SER A 87 -23.42 -4.34 1.09
C SER A 87 -24.15 -3.21 0.40
N ASN A 88 -23.51 -2.05 0.28
CA ASN A 88 -24.06 -0.86 -0.36
C ASN A 88 -22.96 0.01 -0.95
N ILE A 89 -23.23 0.66 -2.08
CA ILE A 89 -22.39 1.69 -2.69
C ILE A 89 -23.24 2.96 -2.76
N PRO A 90 -23.00 3.98 -1.91
CA PRO A 90 -23.69 5.26 -1.97
C PRO A 90 -23.60 5.91 -3.36
N ALA A 91 -24.57 6.75 -3.71
CA ALA A 91 -24.61 7.39 -5.04
C ALA A 91 -23.36 8.24 -5.30
N GLU A 92 -22.90 8.97 -4.29
CA GLU A 92 -21.66 9.77 -4.33
C GLU A 92 -20.45 8.86 -4.54
N ALA A 93 -20.39 7.72 -3.83
CA ALA A 93 -19.31 6.73 -4.00
C ALA A 93 -19.28 6.16 -5.42
N LYS A 94 -20.47 5.91 -6.01
CA LYS A 94 -20.58 5.40 -7.37
C LYS A 94 -20.09 6.46 -8.38
N LYS A 95 -20.50 7.72 -8.22
CA LYS A 95 -20.08 8.83 -9.07
C LYS A 95 -18.56 9.02 -9.07
N ILE A 96 -17.95 9.03 -7.87
CA ILE A 96 -16.50 9.14 -7.69
C ILE A 96 -15.78 7.91 -8.28
N ALA A 97 -16.34 6.71 -8.10
CA ALA A 97 -15.77 5.48 -8.65
C ALA A 97 -15.80 5.46 -10.19
N GLU A 98 -16.88 5.93 -10.81
CA GLU A 98 -17.02 6.03 -12.27
C GLU A 98 -16.01 7.03 -12.88
N GLU A 99 -15.66 8.10 -12.17
CA GLU A 99 -14.69 9.10 -12.61
C GLU A 99 -13.23 8.62 -12.43
N PHE A 100 -12.91 8.02 -11.26
CA PHE A 100 -11.52 7.78 -10.85
C PHE A 100 -11.09 6.32 -10.87
N TRP A 101 -11.94 5.35 -11.22
CA TRP A 101 -11.56 3.95 -11.39
C TRP A 101 -11.60 3.49 -12.85
N PRO A 102 -10.58 2.74 -13.29
CA PRO A 102 -9.36 2.31 -12.58
C PRO A 102 -8.45 3.48 -12.25
N GLY A 103 -7.91 3.53 -10.99
CA GLY A 103 -7.08 4.65 -10.59
C GLY A 103 -6.66 4.67 -9.11
N PRO A 104 -6.00 5.78 -8.72
CA PRO A 104 -5.41 5.94 -7.39
C PRO A 104 -6.45 6.36 -6.33
N LEU A 105 -7.65 5.81 -6.41
CA LEU A 105 -8.76 6.02 -5.48
C LEU A 105 -9.02 4.76 -4.65
N THR A 106 -9.20 4.93 -3.35
CA THR A 106 -9.68 3.90 -2.43
C THR A 106 -10.96 4.37 -1.76
N LEU A 107 -12.00 3.55 -1.78
CA LEU A 107 -13.26 3.82 -1.10
C LEU A 107 -13.43 2.93 0.12
N LEU A 108 -13.86 3.51 1.23
CA LEU A 108 -14.18 2.81 2.47
C LEU A 108 -15.70 2.54 2.48
N LEU A 109 -16.08 1.28 2.22
CA LEU A 109 -17.46 0.84 2.05
C LEU A 109 -17.83 -0.25 3.07
N GLU A 110 -19.11 -0.41 3.37
CA GLU A 110 -19.61 -1.47 4.24
C GLU A 110 -19.43 -2.85 3.59
N LYS A 111 -18.82 -3.78 4.34
CA LYS A 111 -18.53 -5.13 3.85
C LYS A 111 -19.69 -6.09 4.00
N THR A 112 -19.73 -7.11 3.13
CA THR A 112 -20.55 -8.31 3.35
C THR A 112 -19.81 -9.31 4.26
N ALA A 113 -20.53 -10.33 4.73
CA ALA A 113 -19.93 -11.41 5.52
C ALA A 113 -18.90 -12.27 4.76
N LYS A 114 -18.79 -12.12 3.44
CA LYS A 114 -17.82 -12.85 2.61
C LYS A 114 -16.36 -12.44 2.89
N ILE A 115 -16.14 -11.22 3.43
CA ILE A 115 -14.79 -10.71 3.70
C ILE A 115 -14.36 -11.14 5.11
N PRO A 116 -13.20 -11.82 5.24
CA PRO A 116 -12.63 -12.21 6.52
C PRO A 116 -12.33 -10.98 7.41
N ASN A 117 -12.53 -11.13 8.72
CA ASN A 117 -12.24 -10.08 9.69
C ASN A 117 -10.76 -9.70 9.75
N SER A 118 -9.87 -10.59 9.35
CA SER A 118 -8.42 -10.33 9.27
C SER A 118 -8.04 -9.23 8.28
N VAL A 119 -8.85 -8.98 7.23
CA VAL A 119 -8.61 -7.90 6.25
C VAL A 119 -8.73 -6.51 6.89
N ASN A 120 -9.74 -6.31 7.73
CA ASN A 120 -10.13 -5.00 8.24
C ASN A 120 -10.14 -4.89 9.77
N SER A 121 -9.46 -5.82 10.46
CA SER A 121 -9.40 -5.86 11.93
C SER A 121 -10.79 -5.92 12.60
N GLY A 122 -11.74 -6.65 11.98
CA GLY A 122 -13.09 -6.84 12.48
C GLY A 122 -14.05 -5.65 12.34
N LYS A 123 -13.65 -4.59 11.63
CA LYS A 123 -14.51 -3.41 11.41
C LYS A 123 -15.66 -3.71 10.44
N GLN A 124 -16.67 -2.82 10.40
CA GLN A 124 -17.82 -2.93 9.48
C GLN A 124 -17.47 -2.56 8.04
N LYS A 125 -16.53 -1.64 7.87
CA LYS A 125 -16.13 -1.12 6.55
C LYS A 125 -14.83 -1.75 6.08
N ILE A 126 -14.67 -1.89 4.76
CA ILE A 126 -13.42 -2.29 4.08
C ILE A 126 -12.99 -1.22 3.09
N ALA A 127 -11.69 -1.12 2.90
CA ALA A 127 -11.09 -0.29 1.87
C ALA A 127 -11.00 -1.08 0.55
N VAL A 128 -11.58 -0.56 -0.53
CA VAL A 128 -11.64 -1.20 -1.85
C VAL A 128 -11.06 -0.28 -2.92
N ARG A 129 -10.40 -0.85 -3.92
CA ARG A 129 -9.77 -0.11 -5.01
C ARG A 129 -9.75 -0.93 -6.31
N ILE A 130 -9.82 -0.25 -7.44
CA ILE A 130 -9.50 -0.80 -8.78
C ILE A 130 -8.24 -0.07 -9.26
N PRO A 131 -7.05 -0.71 -9.25
CA PRO A 131 -5.79 -0.05 -9.60
C PRO A 131 -5.70 0.18 -11.11
N ASN A 132 -4.96 1.22 -11.52
CA ASN A 132 -4.72 1.51 -12.94
C ASN A 132 -3.31 1.07 -13.36
N HIS A 133 -3.08 -0.24 -13.40
CA HIS A 133 -1.85 -0.81 -13.94
C HIS A 133 -2.20 -2.01 -14.84
N PRO A 134 -1.74 -2.03 -16.10
CA PRO A 134 -2.18 -3.03 -17.08
C PRO A 134 -1.88 -4.46 -16.64
N ASP A 135 -0.70 -4.73 -16.06
CA ASP A 135 -0.34 -6.09 -15.65
C ASP A 135 -1.11 -6.53 -14.41
N THR A 136 -1.38 -5.62 -13.48
CA THR A 136 -2.20 -5.92 -12.29
C THR A 136 -3.67 -6.14 -12.66
N LEU A 137 -4.21 -5.39 -13.62
CA LEU A 137 -5.56 -5.64 -14.12
C LEU A 137 -5.66 -7.00 -14.84
N LYS A 138 -4.67 -7.36 -15.67
CA LYS A 138 -4.59 -8.69 -16.29
C LYS A 138 -4.47 -9.79 -15.23
N LEU A 139 -3.66 -9.60 -14.20
CA LEU A 139 -3.52 -10.53 -13.08
C LEU A 139 -4.86 -10.72 -12.36
N LEU A 140 -5.53 -9.62 -11.97
CA LEU A 140 -6.84 -9.66 -11.33
C LEU A 140 -7.92 -10.34 -12.19
N ALA A 141 -7.81 -10.26 -13.53
CA ALA A 141 -8.71 -10.95 -14.45
C ALA A 141 -8.54 -12.48 -14.44
N LEU A 142 -7.35 -12.99 -14.11
CA LEU A 142 -7.06 -14.43 -13.98
C LEU A 142 -7.49 -15.01 -12.62
N LEU A 143 -7.94 -14.17 -11.68
CA LEU A 143 -8.26 -14.59 -10.32
C LEU A 143 -9.76 -14.50 -10.03
N ASP A 144 -10.27 -15.44 -9.26
CA ASP A 144 -11.67 -15.48 -8.81
C ASP A 144 -11.89 -14.79 -7.45
N PHE A 145 -10.84 -14.17 -6.90
CA PHE A 145 -10.85 -13.49 -5.61
C PHE A 145 -10.16 -12.10 -5.71
N PRO A 146 -10.51 -11.16 -4.81
CA PRO A 146 -9.80 -9.88 -4.70
C PRO A 146 -8.44 -10.07 -4.04
N LEU A 147 -7.50 -9.16 -4.33
CA LEU A 147 -6.18 -9.16 -3.71
C LEU A 147 -6.12 -8.21 -2.53
N ALA A 148 -5.79 -8.71 -1.34
CA ALA A 148 -5.36 -7.87 -0.23
C ALA A 148 -3.94 -7.41 -0.49
N ALA A 149 -3.71 -6.11 -0.68
CA ALA A 149 -2.39 -5.59 -1.06
C ALA A 149 -2.04 -4.26 -0.39
N PRO A 150 -1.41 -4.27 0.79
CA PRO A 150 -0.69 -3.10 1.31
C PRO A 150 0.59 -2.86 0.50
N SER A 151 1.25 -1.72 0.68
CA SER A 151 2.54 -1.44 0.02
C SER A 151 3.59 -2.53 0.28
N ALA A 152 4.44 -2.86 -0.71
CA ALA A 152 5.38 -3.99 -0.65
C ALA A 152 6.71 -3.65 0.05
N ASN A 153 6.66 -3.06 1.24
CA ASN A 153 7.79 -2.69 2.11
C ASN A 153 7.63 -3.26 3.51
N LEU A 154 8.69 -3.30 4.28
CA LEU A 154 8.60 -3.51 5.73
C LEU A 154 7.79 -2.37 6.37
N TYR A 155 7.02 -2.71 7.41
CA TYR A 155 6.15 -1.74 8.07
C TYR A 155 6.90 -0.48 8.55
N GLY A 156 6.30 0.69 8.32
CA GLY A 156 6.87 1.99 8.66
C GLY A 156 7.93 2.52 7.68
N ARG A 157 8.41 1.71 6.75
CA ARG A 157 9.40 2.13 5.74
C ARG A 157 8.76 2.85 4.56
N VAL A 158 9.61 3.46 3.71
CA VAL A 158 9.20 4.11 2.48
C VAL A 158 8.63 3.08 1.50
N SER A 159 7.51 3.43 0.88
CA SER A 159 6.81 2.58 -0.09
C SER A 159 7.62 2.40 -1.37
N PRO A 160 7.66 1.19 -1.95
CA PRO A 160 8.44 0.89 -3.15
C PRO A 160 7.72 1.35 -4.41
N THR A 161 8.45 1.98 -5.32
CA THR A 161 7.96 2.44 -6.63
C THR A 161 8.57 1.66 -7.80
N LYS A 162 9.47 0.70 -7.53
CA LYS A 162 10.12 -0.20 -8.52
C LYS A 162 10.31 -1.58 -7.91
N ALA A 163 10.38 -2.62 -8.76
CA ALA A 163 10.68 -3.99 -8.34
C ALA A 163 11.98 -4.08 -7.51
N ALA A 164 13.01 -3.32 -7.89
CA ALA A 164 14.28 -3.27 -7.16
C ALA A 164 14.13 -2.75 -5.72
N HIS A 165 13.20 -1.82 -5.46
CA HIS A 165 12.91 -1.33 -4.10
C HIS A 165 12.23 -2.41 -3.24
N VAL A 166 11.35 -3.23 -3.85
CA VAL A 166 10.74 -4.39 -3.20
C VAL A 166 11.79 -5.42 -2.88
N SER A 167 12.62 -5.81 -3.87
CA SER A 167 13.70 -6.77 -3.71
C SER A 167 14.63 -6.40 -2.56
N LYS A 168 15.02 -5.13 -2.45
CA LYS A 168 15.88 -4.65 -1.35
C LYS A 168 15.29 -4.86 0.03
N GLN A 169 13.96 -4.91 0.17
CA GLN A 169 13.28 -5.00 1.47
C GLN A 169 12.71 -6.39 1.77
N LEU A 170 12.27 -7.13 0.76
CA LEU A 170 11.48 -8.36 0.91
C LEU A 170 12.10 -9.60 0.26
N SER A 171 13.28 -9.52 -0.37
CA SER A 171 13.98 -10.72 -0.88
C SER A 171 14.22 -11.74 0.24
N GLY A 172 14.01 -13.02 -0.08
CA GLY A 172 14.08 -14.10 0.88
C GLY A 172 12.83 -14.29 1.75
N SER A 173 11.83 -13.38 1.62
CA SER A 173 10.57 -13.45 2.38
C SER A 173 9.35 -13.72 1.50
N ILE A 174 9.44 -13.48 0.19
CA ILE A 174 8.37 -13.70 -0.78
C ILE A 174 8.90 -14.43 -2.02
N PRO A 175 8.12 -15.30 -2.67
CA PRO A 175 8.61 -16.07 -3.81
C PRO A 175 8.76 -15.25 -5.09
N TYR A 176 7.91 -14.22 -5.31
CA TYR A 176 7.87 -13.55 -6.61
C TYR A 176 7.60 -12.05 -6.51
N ILE A 177 8.29 -11.32 -7.39
CA ILE A 177 8.05 -9.90 -7.67
C ILE A 177 7.67 -9.79 -9.15
N LEU A 178 6.42 -9.43 -9.43
CA LEU A 178 5.97 -9.10 -10.79
C LEU A 178 6.49 -7.70 -11.13
N ASP A 179 7.46 -7.63 -12.04
CA ASP A 179 8.03 -6.35 -12.47
C ASP A 179 7.19 -5.75 -13.60
N GLY A 180 6.51 -4.66 -13.31
CA GLY A 180 5.75 -3.85 -14.28
C GLY A 180 6.37 -2.46 -14.50
N GLY A 181 7.64 -2.26 -14.14
CA GLY A 181 8.32 -0.98 -14.27
C GLY A 181 8.10 -0.04 -13.06
N MET A 182 8.30 1.25 -13.28
CA MET A 182 8.17 2.26 -12.23
C MET A 182 6.72 2.72 -12.09
N SER A 183 6.26 2.86 -10.85
CA SER A 183 4.96 3.47 -10.53
C SER A 183 4.91 4.92 -11.01
N SER A 184 3.85 5.29 -11.74
CA SER A 184 3.75 6.62 -12.39
C SER A 184 3.40 7.75 -11.41
N LYS A 185 2.76 7.44 -10.27
CA LYS A 185 2.37 8.43 -9.24
C LYS A 185 3.37 8.52 -8.08
N GLY A 186 3.90 7.40 -7.63
CA GLY A 186 4.93 7.36 -6.58
C GLY A 186 4.45 7.66 -5.16
N ILE A 187 3.16 7.95 -4.98
CA ILE A 187 2.47 8.14 -3.70
C ILE A 187 1.23 7.26 -3.63
N GLU A 188 0.70 7.05 -2.44
CA GLU A 188 -0.46 6.19 -2.21
C GLU A 188 -1.76 6.76 -2.78
N SER A 189 -2.81 5.91 -2.79
CA SER A 189 -4.16 6.31 -3.20
C SER A 189 -4.81 7.25 -2.20
N THR A 190 -5.65 8.16 -2.69
CA THR A 190 -6.57 8.93 -1.86
C THR A 190 -7.64 8.01 -1.28
N ILE A 191 -7.96 8.14 0.01
CA ILE A 191 -8.96 7.31 0.70
C ILE A 191 -10.15 8.17 1.11
N LEU A 192 -11.32 7.81 0.58
CA LEU A 192 -12.60 8.42 0.91
C LEU A 192 -13.52 7.44 1.63
N GLY A 193 -14.37 7.96 2.50
CA GLY A 193 -15.48 7.24 3.09
C GLY A 193 -16.74 8.09 3.11
N PHE A 194 -17.85 7.48 3.52
CA PHE A 194 -19.17 8.09 3.44
C PHE A 194 -19.88 7.91 4.77
N GLU A 195 -20.29 9.01 5.41
CA GLU A 195 -20.97 9.01 6.72
C GLU A 195 -21.96 10.15 6.78
N ASN A 196 -23.20 9.86 7.20
CA ASN A 196 -24.26 10.85 7.36
C ASN A 196 -24.44 11.73 6.10
N SER A 197 -24.44 11.12 4.93
CA SER A 197 -24.53 11.78 3.62
C SER A 197 -23.41 12.80 3.35
N LYS A 198 -22.23 12.61 3.96
CA LYS A 198 -21.03 13.42 3.72
C LYS A 198 -19.90 12.56 3.19
N THR A 199 -19.17 13.09 2.23
CA THR A 199 -17.92 12.54 1.76
C THR A 199 -16.79 12.96 2.71
N ILE A 200 -16.04 11.97 3.24
CA ILE A 200 -14.98 12.18 4.23
C ILE A 200 -13.65 11.73 3.65
N LEU A 201 -12.66 12.60 3.67
CA LEU A 201 -11.28 12.30 3.30
C LEU A 201 -10.53 11.73 4.50
N TYR A 202 -10.13 10.46 4.41
CA TYR A 202 -9.35 9.76 5.43
C TYR A 202 -7.84 9.83 5.16
N ARG A 203 -7.43 9.91 3.90
CA ARG A 203 -6.03 10.03 3.52
C ARG A 203 -5.90 10.79 2.20
N LEU A 204 -5.05 11.82 2.19
CA LEU A 204 -4.59 12.45 0.96
C LEU A 204 -3.70 11.49 0.17
N GLY A 205 -3.80 11.53 -1.15
CA GLY A 205 -3.02 10.72 -2.08
C GLY A 205 -2.93 11.39 -3.45
N ALA A 206 -2.86 10.58 -4.50
CA ALA A 206 -2.63 11.06 -5.86
C ALA A 206 -3.82 11.79 -6.52
N ILE A 207 -5.02 11.74 -5.92
CA ILE A 207 -6.18 12.55 -6.33
C ILE A 207 -6.35 13.65 -5.29
N THR A 208 -6.44 14.88 -5.75
CA THR A 208 -6.58 16.07 -4.89
C THR A 208 -8.00 16.22 -4.32
N THR A 209 -8.15 17.02 -3.29
CA THR A 209 -9.45 17.33 -2.72
C THR A 209 -10.32 18.08 -3.71
N GLU A 210 -9.72 18.99 -4.48
CA GLU A 210 -10.38 19.82 -5.49
C GLU A 210 -10.96 18.96 -6.61
N GLU A 211 -10.21 17.99 -7.14
CA GLU A 211 -10.71 17.05 -8.17
C GLU A 211 -11.94 16.26 -7.67
N ILE A 212 -11.93 15.87 -6.38
CA ILE A 212 -13.07 15.15 -5.79
C ILE A 212 -14.28 16.09 -5.63
N GLU A 213 -14.07 17.29 -5.09
CA GLU A 213 -15.13 18.30 -4.90
C GLU A 213 -15.76 18.70 -6.23
N ASP A 214 -14.97 18.89 -7.27
CA ASP A 214 -15.45 19.17 -8.63
C ASP A 214 -16.28 18.01 -9.19
N CYS A 215 -15.85 16.78 -8.93
CA CYS A 215 -16.60 15.59 -9.36
C CYS A 215 -17.97 15.51 -8.68
N ILE A 216 -18.06 15.69 -7.35
CA ILE A 216 -19.33 15.50 -6.62
C ILE A 216 -20.19 16.77 -6.54
N GLY A 217 -19.60 17.95 -6.71
CA GLY A 217 -20.28 19.25 -6.62
C GLY A 217 -20.50 19.74 -5.19
N GLU A 218 -19.78 19.17 -4.21
CA GLU A 218 -19.89 19.54 -2.80
C GLU A 218 -18.53 19.45 -2.09
N LYS A 219 -18.43 20.09 -0.90
CA LYS A 219 -17.21 20.10 -0.10
C LYS A 219 -16.97 18.77 0.60
N VAL A 220 -15.69 18.33 0.58
CA VAL A 220 -15.23 17.14 1.27
C VAL A 220 -14.85 17.48 2.71
N SER A 221 -15.32 16.69 3.66
CA SER A 221 -14.94 16.83 5.06
C SER A 221 -13.61 16.09 5.30
N ILE A 222 -12.67 16.73 5.99
CA ILE A 222 -11.40 16.09 6.34
C ILE A 222 -11.57 15.35 7.68
N TYR A 223 -11.16 14.08 7.73
CA TYR A 223 -11.18 13.33 8.99
C TYR A 223 -10.22 13.95 10.01
N ASP A 224 -10.73 14.21 11.23
CA ASP A 224 -9.90 14.77 12.30
C ASP A 224 -8.97 13.72 12.91
N HIS A 225 -7.71 13.73 12.50
CA HIS A 225 -6.67 12.82 13.00
C HIS A 225 -6.32 13.01 14.49
N LYS A 226 -6.82 14.05 15.18
CA LYS A 226 -6.65 14.20 16.63
C LYS A 226 -7.40 13.14 17.42
N LEU A 227 -8.37 12.48 16.79
CA LEU A 227 -9.11 11.34 17.34
C LEU A 227 -8.40 9.99 17.12
N ILE A 228 -7.08 10.00 16.88
CA ILE A 228 -6.30 8.77 16.63
C ILE A 228 -6.42 7.84 17.84
N SER A 229 -7.19 6.78 17.66
CA SER A 229 -7.16 5.60 18.52
C SER A 229 -5.98 4.71 18.10
N ASP A 230 -5.50 3.85 18.99
CA ASP A 230 -4.51 2.81 18.66
C ASP A 230 -4.99 1.83 17.56
N GLN A 231 -6.20 2.01 17.06
CA GLN A 231 -6.84 1.23 16.00
C GLN A 231 -7.18 2.10 14.78
N PRO A 232 -6.27 2.26 13.83
CA PRO A 232 -6.48 3.07 12.65
C PRO A 232 -7.69 2.57 11.84
N ILE A 233 -8.50 3.49 11.32
CA ILE A 233 -9.68 3.16 10.48
C ILE A 233 -9.21 2.65 9.12
N THR A 234 -8.15 3.23 8.58
CA THR A 234 -7.54 2.86 7.29
C THR A 234 -6.02 2.79 7.38
N SER A 235 -5.39 2.24 6.35
CA SER A 235 -3.92 2.28 6.19
C SER A 235 -3.39 3.72 6.13
N GLY A 236 -2.22 3.97 6.75
CA GLY A 236 -1.54 5.27 6.69
C GLY A 236 -1.91 6.25 7.80
N MET A 237 -2.83 5.89 8.71
CA MET A 237 -3.27 6.76 9.83
C MET A 237 -2.43 6.59 11.10
N VAL A 238 -1.21 6.07 11.03
CA VAL A 238 -0.34 5.87 12.19
C VAL A 238 0.72 6.96 12.28
N LYS A 239 1.12 7.32 13.51
CA LYS A 239 2.03 8.42 13.80
C LYS A 239 3.39 8.32 13.08
N TYR A 240 3.91 7.11 12.90
CA TYR A 240 5.17 6.84 12.19
C TYR A 240 4.89 6.00 10.95
N HIS A 241 4.60 6.66 9.84
CA HIS A 241 4.41 6.06 8.53
C HIS A 241 5.33 6.75 7.51
N TYR A 242 5.82 6.02 6.50
CA TYR A 242 6.73 6.56 5.47
C TYR A 242 8.06 7.08 6.01
N ALA A 243 8.51 6.56 7.16
CA ALA A 243 9.72 7.05 7.81
C ALA A 243 10.99 6.45 7.17
N PRO A 244 11.85 7.25 6.52
CA PRO A 244 13.16 6.80 6.09
C PRO A 244 14.05 6.50 7.31
N GLN A 245 15.07 5.65 7.11
CA GLN A 245 16.08 5.41 8.16
C GLN A 245 17.03 6.58 8.31
N THR A 246 17.31 7.27 7.20
CA THR A 246 18.13 8.47 7.18
C THR A 246 17.34 9.61 7.79
N PRO A 247 17.88 10.30 8.81
CA PRO A 247 17.22 11.48 9.37
C PRO A 247 17.00 12.55 8.28
N ILE A 248 15.81 13.17 8.32
CA ILE A 248 15.46 14.30 7.45
C ILE A 248 15.30 15.53 8.35
N TYR A 249 15.89 16.64 7.92
CA TYR A 249 15.82 17.92 8.62
C TYR A 249 15.23 18.97 7.66
N ASP A 250 14.42 19.86 8.19
CA ASP A 250 14.06 21.08 7.48
C ASP A 250 15.27 21.99 7.31
N ILE A 251 15.33 22.77 6.23
CA ILE A 251 16.47 23.67 5.97
C ILE A 251 16.65 24.73 7.07
N GLY A 252 15.56 25.12 7.75
CA GLY A 252 15.61 25.98 8.93
C GLY A 252 16.35 25.36 10.11
N ASP A 253 16.51 24.04 10.14
CA ASP A 253 17.19 23.27 11.17
C ASP A 253 18.62 22.86 10.78
N ILE A 254 19.17 23.40 9.69
CA ILE A 254 20.50 23.02 9.14
C ILE A 254 21.61 23.19 10.20
N SER A 255 21.48 24.15 11.12
CA SER A 255 22.41 24.37 12.24
C SER A 255 22.45 23.19 13.22
N LYS A 256 21.46 22.30 13.21
CA LYS A 256 21.40 21.07 14.02
C LYS A 256 22.19 19.93 13.40
N ILE A 257 22.57 20.04 12.12
CA ILE A 257 23.34 19.03 11.40
C ILE A 257 24.80 19.17 11.84
N LYS A 258 25.37 18.09 12.41
CA LYS A 258 26.77 18.07 12.77
C LYS A 258 27.64 18.20 11.52
N THR A 259 28.57 19.14 11.48
CA THR A 259 29.41 19.54 10.35
C THR A 259 30.30 18.44 9.74
N ASN A 260 30.41 17.27 10.38
CA ASN A 260 31.20 16.12 9.91
C ASN A 260 30.35 14.97 9.35
N ALA A 261 29.06 15.15 9.14
CA ALA A 261 28.19 14.11 8.60
C ALA A 261 28.09 14.26 7.07
N ASN A 262 28.17 13.14 6.37
CA ASN A 262 27.75 13.12 4.94
C ASN A 262 26.24 13.36 4.89
N PHE A 263 25.84 14.45 4.30
CA PHE A 263 24.42 14.76 4.08
C PHE A 263 24.16 15.12 2.63
N GLY A 264 22.92 14.91 2.19
CA GLY A 264 22.41 15.32 0.90
C GLY A 264 21.34 16.39 1.06
N TYR A 265 21.15 17.18 0.05
CA TYR A 265 20.10 18.19 -0.03
C TYR A 265 19.04 17.78 -1.04
N ILE A 266 17.77 17.92 -0.65
CA ILE A 266 16.63 17.78 -1.57
C ILE A 266 15.98 19.16 -1.65
N GLY A 267 16.15 19.83 -2.78
CA GLY A 267 15.54 21.11 -3.08
C GLY A 267 14.35 20.97 -4.03
N PHE A 268 13.44 21.94 -4.04
CA PHE A 268 12.38 21.96 -5.03
C PHE A 268 12.96 22.35 -6.41
N ASN A 269 13.48 23.56 -6.55
CA ASN A 269 14.01 24.08 -7.82
C ASN A 269 15.36 24.82 -7.70
N LYS A 270 15.97 24.86 -6.53
CA LYS A 270 17.24 25.57 -6.29
C LYS A 270 18.22 24.69 -5.53
N THR A 271 19.48 24.82 -5.89
CA THR A 271 20.61 24.26 -5.15
C THR A 271 21.04 25.19 -4.02
N ILE A 272 21.89 24.69 -3.13
CA ILE A 272 22.54 25.48 -2.07
C ILE A 272 24.06 25.32 -2.16
N ASP A 273 24.81 26.38 -1.86
CA ASP A 273 26.27 26.42 -2.06
C ASP A 273 27.04 25.52 -1.07
N ASP A 274 26.49 25.28 0.12
CA ASP A 274 27.15 24.52 1.20
C ASP A 274 27.10 22.99 1.03
N VAL A 275 26.51 22.47 -0.06
CA VAL A 275 26.39 21.04 -0.34
C VAL A 275 27.02 20.74 -1.71
N PRO A 276 27.91 19.73 -1.83
CA PRO A 276 28.44 19.31 -3.12
C PRO A 276 27.32 18.95 -4.12
N ASN A 277 27.48 19.32 -5.40
CA ASN A 277 26.47 19.12 -6.43
C ASN A 277 26.02 17.65 -6.55
N GLU A 278 26.94 16.70 -6.41
CA GLU A 278 26.66 15.25 -6.43
C GLU A 278 25.76 14.78 -5.27
N ASN A 279 25.64 15.59 -4.23
CA ASN A 279 24.80 15.32 -3.05
C ASN A 279 23.52 16.16 -3.05
N GLN A 280 23.19 16.84 -4.16
CA GLN A 280 21.97 17.63 -4.30
C GLN A 280 21.01 16.98 -5.28
N PHE A 281 19.73 16.98 -4.95
CA PHE A 281 18.66 16.50 -5.80
C PHE A 281 17.54 17.54 -5.86
N LEU A 282 17.18 17.95 -7.06
CA LEU A 282 16.08 18.89 -7.29
C LEU A 282 14.84 18.12 -7.75
N LEU A 283 13.71 18.41 -7.10
CA LEU A 283 12.42 17.77 -7.39
C LEU A 283 11.81 18.30 -8.69
N SER A 284 11.96 19.62 -8.96
CA SER A 284 11.47 20.30 -10.15
C SER A 284 12.50 21.34 -10.61
N PRO A 285 13.59 20.91 -11.30
CA PRO A 285 14.68 21.82 -11.73
C PRO A 285 14.21 22.89 -12.70
N GLU A 286 13.15 22.64 -13.46
CA GLU A 286 12.57 23.57 -14.45
C GLU A 286 11.43 24.42 -13.88
N SER A 287 11.13 24.29 -12.58
CA SER A 287 10.09 25.06 -11.86
C SER A 287 8.66 24.85 -12.38
N ASP A 288 8.37 23.64 -12.88
CA ASP A 288 7.04 23.24 -13.36
C ASP A 288 6.08 22.89 -12.23
#